data_5b7a9421272f29b1d93087b85c374ab5
#
_entry.id   5b7a9421272f29b1d93087b85c374ab5
#
_cell.length_a   1.000
_cell.length_b   1.000
_cell.length_c   1.000
_cell.angle_alpha   90.00
_cell.angle_beta   90.00
_cell.angle_gamma   90.00
#
_symmetry.space_group_name_H-M   'P 1'
#
loop_
_entity.id
_entity.type
_entity.pdbx_description
1 polymer ?
#
loop_
_entity_poly.entity_id
_entity_poly.type
_entity_poly.pdbx_seq_one_letter_code
_entity_poly.pdbx_strand_id
1 'polypeptide(L)'
;MQYECEQYLDTQEDAVVDGSSYARTDYIECTGMSTDDLWEVVWIFTLSNPQYYFVRGTSAFRGYQGSKQYVALAIYPDYQKGYVRAKYTAQFNAKVNNWINEINAESSDYFKIKKAHDIVCANIVYDNDSSNQEKHQSSGTAVLTGNSVCAGYAQLFSLLCNAAGISAICVTSPYHEWNEVKLDNNWYVVDCTWDDSDSDNSWYYNYFCKSDATINEGYHEVESYLSAYRPACNSDYIGKVSSYNGISFYREVDGNIRSYDEKGKLITNKFVFDGSYTYYMQADGTPMKDRLTYHPDGEHIIYLDTEGHEVFNNFQYCPSVGYTCYFDSQGYIYKDQITFVGDKVFYLNANGKMENSGWFRFANGRDFGYANTDGTLKCDGFSYDPWGRIVFYHWNGMVARGLITDGVYYYNMDATDGHYLGSFQ
;
A
#
# COMPACT_ATOMS: atom_id res chain seq x y z
N MET A 1 -3.29 -35.68 1.89
CA MET A 1 -3.40 -34.68 0.81
C MET A 1 -2.21 -33.73 0.80
N GLN A 2 -1.92 -33.03 1.89
CA GLN A 2 -0.78 -32.09 1.94
C GLN A 2 0.54 -32.77 1.54
N TYR A 3 0.89 -33.90 2.18
CA TYR A 3 2.08 -34.67 1.85
C TYR A 3 2.21 -34.99 0.35
N GLU A 4 1.12 -35.43 -0.28
CA GLU A 4 1.13 -35.74 -1.72
C GLU A 4 1.36 -34.48 -2.57
N CYS A 5 0.72 -33.34 -2.22
CA CYS A 5 0.93 -32.08 -2.93
C CYS A 5 2.38 -31.59 -2.80
N GLU A 6 2.98 -31.72 -1.63
CA GLU A 6 4.39 -31.34 -1.39
C GLU A 6 5.34 -32.20 -2.24
N GLN A 7 5.09 -33.51 -2.39
CA GLN A 7 5.87 -34.34 -3.28
C GLN A 7 5.85 -33.83 -4.72
N TYR A 8 4.68 -33.42 -5.23
CA TYR A 8 4.54 -32.89 -6.58
C TYR A 8 5.14 -31.48 -6.76
N LEU A 9 5.36 -30.72 -5.70
CA LEU A 9 6.12 -29.47 -5.75
C LEU A 9 7.62 -29.74 -5.87
N ASP A 10 8.14 -30.72 -5.11
CA ASP A 10 9.57 -30.89 -4.88
C ASP A 10 10.24 -31.82 -5.91
N THR A 11 9.54 -32.87 -6.40
CA THR A 11 10.19 -33.98 -7.14
C THR A 11 10.25 -33.75 -8.64
N GLN A 12 9.55 -32.80 -9.22
CA GLN A 12 9.40 -32.63 -10.68
C GLN A 12 8.85 -33.92 -11.41
N GLU A 13 8.21 -34.82 -10.68
CA GLU A 13 7.62 -36.01 -11.26
C GLU A 13 6.38 -35.68 -12.09
N ASP A 14 6.16 -36.41 -13.15
CA ASP A 14 4.95 -36.31 -13.96
C ASP A 14 3.77 -36.86 -13.17
N ALA A 15 2.63 -36.13 -13.21
CA ALA A 15 1.41 -36.61 -12.61
C ALA A 15 0.88 -37.86 -13.35
N VAL A 16 0.22 -38.76 -12.63
CA VAL A 16 -0.33 -39.98 -13.19
C VAL A 16 -1.51 -39.67 -14.10
N VAL A 17 -1.47 -40.19 -15.33
CA VAL A 17 -2.57 -40.09 -16.29
C VAL A 17 -3.17 -41.47 -16.51
N ASP A 18 -4.40 -41.70 -16.12
CA ASP A 18 -5.08 -43.01 -16.19
C ASP A 18 -6.36 -42.98 -17.03
N GLY A 19 -6.25 -42.49 -18.24
CA GLY A 19 -7.34 -42.50 -19.23
C GLY A 19 -8.43 -41.44 -19.09
N SER A 20 -8.29 -40.50 -18.15
CA SER A 20 -9.15 -39.35 -18.03
C SER A 20 -8.53 -38.11 -18.69
N SER A 21 -9.30 -37.02 -18.81
CA SER A 21 -8.81 -35.74 -19.32
C SER A 21 -7.85 -35.03 -18.36
N TYR A 22 -7.74 -35.50 -17.11
CA TYR A 22 -6.94 -34.95 -16.06
C TYR A 22 -5.92 -35.92 -15.52
N ALA A 23 -4.79 -35.42 -15.08
CA ALA A 23 -3.85 -36.19 -14.28
C ALA A 23 -4.23 -36.13 -12.80
N ARG A 24 -3.62 -36.96 -12.00
CA ARG A 24 -3.86 -37.05 -10.56
C ARG A 24 -2.58 -37.22 -9.76
N THR A 25 -2.68 -36.97 -8.47
CA THR A 25 -1.69 -37.36 -7.47
C THR A 25 -1.72 -38.88 -7.25
N ASP A 26 -0.84 -39.40 -6.42
CA ASP A 26 -0.98 -40.76 -5.91
C ASP A 26 -2.23 -40.92 -5.03
N TYR A 27 -2.66 -42.16 -4.85
CA TYR A 27 -3.86 -42.47 -4.08
C TYR A 27 -3.59 -42.46 -2.58
N ILE A 28 -4.50 -41.75 -1.86
CA ILE A 28 -4.50 -41.65 -0.40
C ILE A 28 -5.62 -42.52 0.16
N GLU A 29 -5.35 -43.37 1.16
CA GLU A 29 -6.39 -44.19 1.79
C GLU A 29 -7.37 -43.31 2.58
N CYS A 30 -8.67 -43.50 2.33
CA CYS A 30 -9.78 -42.78 2.98
C CYS A 30 -10.90 -43.76 3.39
N THR A 31 -10.54 -45.00 3.74
CA THR A 31 -11.48 -46.04 4.12
C THR A 31 -12.42 -45.58 5.26
N GLY A 32 -13.73 -45.78 5.06
CA GLY A 32 -14.74 -45.45 6.05
C GLY A 32 -15.34 -44.06 5.89
N MET A 33 -14.87 -43.24 4.97
CA MET A 33 -15.49 -41.96 4.65
C MET A 33 -16.70 -42.16 3.72
N SER A 34 -17.77 -41.38 3.95
CA SER A 34 -18.86 -41.30 2.97
C SER A 34 -18.38 -40.54 1.71
N THR A 35 -19.17 -40.62 0.65
CA THR A 35 -18.87 -39.88 -0.59
C THR A 35 -18.93 -38.39 -0.34
N ASP A 36 -19.93 -37.92 0.41
CA ASP A 36 -20.17 -36.50 0.68
C ASP A 36 -19.07 -35.94 1.59
N ASP A 37 -18.73 -36.62 2.68
CA ASP A 37 -17.58 -36.25 3.56
C ASP A 37 -16.26 -36.16 2.77
N LEU A 38 -16.04 -37.07 1.83
CA LEU A 38 -14.84 -37.08 1.02
C LEU A 38 -14.76 -35.84 0.12
N TRP A 39 -15.88 -35.46 -0.52
CA TRP A 39 -15.95 -34.26 -1.33
C TRP A 39 -15.76 -32.99 -0.51
N GLU A 40 -16.39 -32.90 0.65
CA GLU A 40 -16.18 -31.79 1.58
C GLU A 40 -14.71 -31.64 1.98
N VAL A 41 -14.05 -32.75 2.34
CA VAL A 41 -12.64 -32.74 2.74
C VAL A 41 -11.73 -32.31 1.58
N VAL A 42 -11.98 -32.79 0.36
CA VAL A 42 -11.18 -32.38 -0.82
C VAL A 42 -11.39 -30.90 -1.10
N TRP A 43 -12.62 -30.43 -1.03
CA TRP A 43 -12.96 -29.04 -1.28
C TRP A 43 -12.35 -28.09 -0.24
N ILE A 44 -12.56 -28.38 1.06
CA ILE A 44 -11.97 -27.61 2.17
C ILE A 44 -10.45 -27.62 2.09
N PHE A 45 -9.84 -28.77 1.75
CA PHE A 45 -8.39 -28.85 1.56
C PHE A 45 -7.90 -27.89 0.48
N THR A 46 -8.59 -27.82 -0.66
CA THR A 46 -8.21 -26.94 -1.77
C THR A 46 -8.36 -25.48 -1.39
N LEU A 47 -9.48 -25.10 -0.77
CA LEU A 47 -9.73 -23.73 -0.29
C LEU A 47 -8.71 -23.29 0.76
N SER A 48 -8.23 -24.23 1.61
CA SER A 48 -7.29 -23.96 2.70
C SER A 48 -5.81 -23.99 2.27
N ASN A 49 -5.51 -24.46 1.05
CA ASN A 49 -4.15 -24.66 0.58
C ASN A 49 -3.90 -24.11 -0.84
N PRO A 50 -4.15 -22.81 -1.05
CA PRO A 50 -4.04 -22.18 -2.37
C PRO A 50 -2.61 -22.17 -2.95
N GLN A 51 -1.59 -22.47 -2.14
CA GLN A 51 -0.21 -22.68 -2.60
C GLN A 51 -0.06 -23.89 -3.53
N TYR A 52 -0.97 -24.87 -3.44
CA TYR A 52 -1.01 -26.00 -4.37
C TYR A 52 -1.84 -25.67 -5.61
N TYR A 53 -1.48 -24.59 -6.26
CA TYR A 53 -2.17 -23.95 -7.39
C TYR A 53 -2.47 -24.89 -8.57
N PHE A 54 -1.78 -26.02 -8.66
CA PHE A 54 -1.92 -27.02 -9.71
C PHE A 54 -3.05 -28.03 -9.43
N VAL A 55 -3.59 -28.04 -8.20
CA VAL A 55 -4.70 -28.94 -7.81
C VAL A 55 -6.02 -28.34 -8.27
N ARG A 56 -6.85 -29.18 -8.91
CA ARG A 56 -8.21 -28.82 -9.31
C ARG A 56 -9.21 -29.23 -8.23
N GLY A 57 -9.69 -28.25 -7.46
CA GLY A 57 -10.56 -28.49 -6.31
C GLY A 57 -11.94 -29.06 -6.65
N THR A 58 -12.44 -28.83 -7.86
CA THR A 58 -13.75 -29.29 -8.32
C THR A 58 -13.78 -30.77 -8.78
N SER A 59 -12.67 -31.49 -8.66
CA SER A 59 -12.56 -32.90 -9.10
C SER A 59 -11.58 -33.68 -8.25
N ALA A 60 -11.90 -34.93 -8.04
CA ALA A 60 -10.97 -35.91 -7.47
C ALA A 60 -11.24 -37.30 -8.08
N PHE A 61 -10.26 -38.19 -7.95
CA PHE A 61 -10.38 -39.57 -8.40
C PHE A 61 -10.67 -40.47 -7.19
N ARG A 62 -11.52 -41.46 -7.37
CA ARG A 62 -11.82 -42.48 -6.37
C ARG A 62 -11.30 -43.85 -6.85
N GLY A 63 -10.70 -44.60 -5.94
CA GLY A 63 -10.23 -45.94 -6.19
C GLY A 63 -10.69 -46.90 -5.08
N TYR A 64 -10.79 -48.17 -5.39
CA TYR A 64 -11.12 -49.25 -4.46
C TYR A 64 -10.14 -50.40 -4.63
N GLN A 65 -9.69 -50.96 -3.48
CA GLN A 65 -8.94 -52.19 -3.46
C GLN A 65 -9.47 -53.08 -2.35
N GLY A 66 -10.30 -54.06 -2.71
CA GLY A 66 -11.06 -54.85 -1.74
C GLY A 66 -12.05 -53.96 -0.97
N SER A 67 -11.97 -53.93 0.35
CA SER A 67 -12.76 -53.06 1.21
C SER A 67 -12.15 -51.68 1.43
N LYS A 68 -10.95 -51.43 0.95
CA LYS A 68 -10.27 -50.15 1.10
C LYS A 68 -10.71 -49.14 0.04
N GLN A 69 -10.89 -47.93 0.47
CA GLN A 69 -11.23 -46.80 -0.38
C GLN A 69 -10.07 -45.83 -0.44
N TYR A 70 -9.87 -45.24 -1.61
CA TYR A 70 -8.78 -44.30 -1.89
C TYR A 70 -9.32 -43.06 -2.63
N VAL A 71 -8.66 -41.93 -2.44
CA VAL A 71 -8.85 -40.68 -3.18
C VAL A 71 -7.53 -40.22 -3.76
N ALA A 72 -7.54 -39.61 -4.93
CA ALA A 72 -6.42 -38.85 -5.46
C ALA A 72 -6.92 -37.49 -5.95
N LEU A 73 -6.10 -36.44 -5.76
CA LEU A 73 -6.43 -35.08 -6.17
C LEU A 73 -6.22 -34.95 -7.67
N ALA A 74 -7.16 -34.29 -8.34
CA ALA A 74 -7.04 -33.97 -9.76
C ALA A 74 -6.02 -32.81 -9.95
N ILE A 75 -5.23 -32.89 -11.01
CA ILE A 75 -4.24 -31.89 -11.39
C ILE A 75 -4.67 -31.29 -12.73
N TYR A 76 -4.64 -29.96 -12.82
CA TYR A 76 -4.92 -29.25 -14.07
C TYR A 76 -4.00 -29.72 -15.20
N PRO A 77 -4.51 -29.85 -16.44
CA PRO A 77 -3.74 -30.33 -17.58
C PRO A 77 -2.42 -29.60 -17.81
N ASP A 78 -2.42 -28.30 -17.61
CA ASP A 78 -1.24 -27.45 -17.83
C ASP A 78 -0.09 -27.74 -16.86
N TYR A 79 -0.38 -28.39 -15.73
CA TYR A 79 0.59 -28.71 -14.67
C TYR A 79 0.90 -30.19 -14.53
N GLN A 80 0.52 -31.02 -15.50
CA GLN A 80 0.76 -32.50 -15.47
C GLN A 80 2.23 -32.87 -15.49
N LYS A 81 3.01 -32.17 -16.32
CA LYS A 81 4.44 -32.43 -16.47
C LYS A 81 5.25 -31.79 -15.34
N GLY A 82 6.04 -32.60 -14.64
CA GLY A 82 6.83 -32.17 -13.50
C GLY A 82 7.76 -31.02 -13.81
N TYR A 83 8.50 -31.07 -14.94
CA TYR A 83 9.40 -29.99 -15.35
C TYR A 83 8.64 -28.67 -15.68
N VAL A 84 7.41 -28.75 -16.19
CA VAL A 84 6.55 -27.59 -16.47
C VAL A 84 6.07 -27.01 -15.14
N ARG A 85 5.60 -27.84 -14.25
CA ARG A 85 5.14 -27.44 -12.91
C ARG A 85 6.28 -26.80 -12.12
N ALA A 86 7.49 -27.38 -12.12
CA ALA A 86 8.65 -26.78 -11.45
C ALA A 86 8.97 -25.38 -11.95
N LYS A 87 8.90 -25.17 -13.27
CA LYS A 87 9.07 -23.82 -13.86
C LYS A 87 8.01 -22.84 -13.37
N TYR A 88 6.75 -23.23 -13.38
CA TYR A 88 5.66 -22.39 -12.90
C TYR A 88 5.72 -22.14 -11.39
N THR A 89 6.11 -23.14 -10.59
CA THR A 89 6.32 -22.99 -9.15
C THR A 89 7.39 -21.92 -8.85
N ALA A 90 8.50 -21.94 -9.58
CA ALA A 90 9.53 -20.92 -9.42
C ALA A 90 9.01 -19.49 -9.73
N GLN A 91 8.22 -19.33 -10.80
CA GLN A 91 7.63 -18.05 -11.17
C GLN A 91 6.55 -17.60 -10.17
N PHE A 92 5.70 -18.53 -9.75
CA PHE A 92 4.67 -18.31 -8.75
C PHE A 92 5.29 -17.82 -7.44
N ASN A 93 6.26 -18.56 -6.91
CA ASN A 93 6.93 -18.22 -5.66
C ASN A 93 7.66 -16.87 -5.74
N ALA A 94 8.29 -16.55 -6.87
CA ALA A 94 8.98 -15.28 -7.04
C ALA A 94 8.01 -14.08 -6.94
N LYS A 95 6.86 -14.15 -7.61
CA LYS A 95 5.83 -13.09 -7.53
C LYS A 95 5.22 -13.01 -6.13
N VAL A 96 4.76 -14.13 -5.57
CA VAL A 96 4.13 -14.20 -4.26
C VAL A 96 5.07 -13.68 -3.16
N ASN A 97 6.35 -14.08 -3.18
CA ASN A 97 7.33 -13.59 -2.19
C ASN A 97 7.55 -12.08 -2.28
N ASN A 98 7.56 -11.50 -3.48
CA ASN A 98 7.64 -10.05 -3.63
C ASN A 98 6.45 -9.35 -2.97
N TRP A 99 5.23 -9.81 -3.23
CA TRP A 99 4.02 -9.27 -2.62
C TRP A 99 3.97 -9.46 -1.10
N ILE A 100 4.41 -10.62 -0.60
CA ILE A 100 4.52 -10.86 0.85
C ILE A 100 5.49 -9.87 1.50
N ASN A 101 6.62 -9.57 0.85
CA ASN A 101 7.56 -8.57 1.36
C ASN A 101 6.93 -7.16 1.42
N GLU A 102 6.16 -6.77 0.40
CA GLU A 102 5.41 -5.51 0.42
C GLU A 102 4.39 -5.47 1.56
N ILE A 103 3.62 -6.55 1.74
CA ILE A 103 2.63 -6.67 2.82
C ILE A 103 3.30 -6.62 4.19
N ASN A 104 4.43 -7.31 4.38
CA ASN A 104 5.12 -7.33 5.66
C ASN A 104 5.83 -6.01 6.02
N ALA A 105 5.98 -5.10 5.06
CA ALA A 105 6.47 -3.75 5.31
C ALA A 105 5.40 -2.83 5.93
N GLU A 106 4.12 -3.23 5.89
CA GLU A 106 3.03 -2.43 6.44
C GLU A 106 3.02 -2.42 7.98
N SER A 107 2.58 -1.29 8.54
CA SER A 107 2.72 -0.97 9.97
C SER A 107 1.73 -1.68 10.91
N SER A 108 0.65 -2.27 10.40
CA SER A 108 -0.37 -2.95 11.19
C SER A 108 -1.08 -4.04 10.39
N ASP A 109 -1.76 -4.95 11.08
CA ASP A 109 -2.52 -6.03 10.43
C ASP A 109 -3.63 -5.48 9.52
N TYR A 110 -4.27 -4.38 9.89
CA TYR A 110 -5.22 -3.69 9.01
C TYR A 110 -4.58 -3.29 7.68
N PHE A 111 -3.42 -2.62 7.73
CA PHE A 111 -2.73 -2.21 6.50
C PHE A 111 -2.17 -3.38 5.70
N LYS A 112 -1.75 -4.47 6.35
CA LYS A 112 -1.36 -5.70 5.66
C LYS A 112 -2.53 -6.31 4.89
N ILE A 113 -3.71 -6.39 5.51
CA ILE A 113 -4.94 -6.88 4.87
C ILE A 113 -5.30 -5.98 3.68
N LYS A 114 -5.26 -4.66 3.90
CA LYS A 114 -5.52 -3.69 2.84
C LYS A 114 -4.53 -3.80 1.69
N LYS A 115 -3.24 -3.95 1.97
CA LYS A 115 -2.21 -4.14 0.94
C LYS A 115 -2.43 -5.44 0.16
N ALA A 116 -2.80 -6.53 0.83
CA ALA A 116 -3.14 -7.80 0.16
C ALA A 116 -4.33 -7.63 -0.78
N HIS A 117 -5.41 -6.95 -0.34
CA HIS A 117 -6.56 -6.60 -1.16
C HIS A 117 -6.14 -5.78 -2.39
N ASP A 118 -5.40 -4.70 -2.18
CA ASP A 118 -4.97 -3.79 -3.25
C ASP A 118 -4.06 -4.51 -4.27
N ILE A 119 -3.19 -5.42 -3.82
CA ILE A 119 -2.36 -6.25 -4.70
C ILE A 119 -3.23 -7.16 -5.56
N VAL A 120 -4.23 -7.81 -4.98
CA VAL A 120 -5.14 -8.70 -5.71
C VAL A 120 -5.90 -7.93 -6.79
N CYS A 121 -6.56 -6.84 -6.43
CA CYS A 121 -7.32 -6.00 -7.38
C CYS A 121 -6.42 -5.39 -8.48
N ALA A 122 -5.19 -4.99 -8.14
CA ALA A 122 -4.27 -4.39 -9.12
C ALA A 122 -3.65 -5.38 -10.11
N ASN A 123 -3.63 -6.68 -9.80
CA ASN A 123 -2.88 -7.67 -10.58
C ASN A 123 -3.74 -8.74 -11.26
N ILE A 124 -5.04 -8.74 -11.03
CA ILE A 124 -5.95 -9.69 -11.66
C ILE A 124 -6.98 -8.91 -12.48
N VAL A 125 -7.30 -9.44 -13.65
CA VAL A 125 -8.42 -9.03 -14.48
C VAL A 125 -9.44 -10.16 -14.49
N TYR A 126 -10.73 -9.84 -14.28
CA TYR A 126 -11.78 -10.84 -14.25
C TYR A 126 -11.98 -11.45 -15.63
N ASP A 127 -11.96 -12.77 -15.72
CA ASP A 127 -12.16 -13.49 -16.97
C ASP A 127 -13.65 -13.74 -17.23
N ASN A 128 -14.20 -12.94 -18.12
CA ASN A 128 -15.59 -13.07 -18.56
C ASN A 128 -15.81 -14.13 -19.65
N ASP A 129 -14.74 -14.78 -20.16
CA ASP A 129 -14.89 -15.85 -21.15
C ASP A 129 -15.24 -17.17 -20.48
N SER A 130 -16.51 -17.57 -20.60
CA SER A 130 -17.04 -18.81 -20.02
C SER A 130 -16.30 -20.08 -20.47
N SER A 131 -15.61 -20.06 -21.62
CA SER A 131 -14.80 -21.19 -22.08
C SER A 131 -13.50 -21.38 -21.29
N ASN A 132 -13.04 -20.35 -20.59
CA ASN A 132 -11.83 -20.37 -19.76
C ASN A 132 -12.10 -20.54 -18.27
N GLN A 133 -13.34 -20.32 -17.81
CA GLN A 133 -13.65 -20.27 -16.37
C GLN A 133 -13.15 -21.48 -15.58
N GLU A 134 -13.22 -22.68 -16.14
CA GLU A 134 -12.68 -23.88 -15.47
C GLU A 134 -11.17 -23.81 -15.21
N LYS A 135 -10.40 -23.25 -16.13
CA LYS A 135 -8.95 -23.10 -16.01
C LYS A 135 -8.56 -22.01 -15.02
N HIS A 136 -9.42 -21.01 -14.86
CA HIS A 136 -9.17 -19.82 -14.08
C HIS A 136 -9.74 -19.89 -12.65
N GLN A 137 -9.94 -21.11 -12.14
CA GLN A 137 -10.47 -21.40 -10.79
C GLN A 137 -9.37 -21.56 -9.72
N SER A 138 -8.19 -21.00 -9.91
CA SER A 138 -7.08 -21.21 -8.96
C SER A 138 -6.21 -19.97 -8.80
N SER A 139 -5.51 -19.91 -7.68
CA SER A 139 -4.42 -18.95 -7.44
C SER A 139 -3.34 -18.99 -8.53
N GLY A 140 -3.19 -20.12 -9.23
CA GLY A 140 -2.20 -20.29 -10.30
C GLY A 140 -2.37 -19.31 -11.44
N THR A 141 -3.56 -19.21 -11.98
CA THR A 141 -3.84 -18.25 -13.07
C THR A 141 -3.84 -16.82 -12.59
N ALA A 142 -4.37 -16.55 -11.39
CA ALA A 142 -4.29 -15.25 -10.76
C ALA A 142 -2.84 -14.74 -10.68
N VAL A 143 -1.90 -15.57 -10.22
CA VAL A 143 -0.49 -15.21 -10.07
C VAL A 143 0.26 -15.23 -11.40
N LEU A 144 0.10 -16.29 -12.19
CA LEU A 144 0.97 -16.53 -13.36
C LEU A 144 0.56 -15.72 -14.58
N THR A 145 -0.74 -15.56 -14.80
CA THR A 145 -1.29 -14.90 -15.99
C THR A 145 -1.94 -13.54 -15.71
N GLY A 146 -2.40 -13.31 -14.49
CA GLY A 146 -3.17 -12.12 -14.12
C GLY A 146 -4.63 -12.16 -14.60
N ASN A 147 -5.13 -13.33 -15.07
CA ASN A 147 -6.52 -13.53 -15.45
C ASN A 147 -7.14 -14.62 -14.59
N SER A 148 -8.25 -14.34 -13.94
CA SER A 148 -8.95 -15.32 -13.11
C SER A 148 -10.42 -14.99 -12.93
N VAL A 149 -11.17 -15.92 -12.36
CA VAL A 149 -12.53 -15.69 -11.84
C VAL A 149 -12.45 -15.51 -10.31
N CYS A 150 -13.59 -15.34 -9.65
CA CYS A 150 -13.66 -15.10 -8.20
C CYS A 150 -12.79 -16.04 -7.36
N ALA A 151 -12.74 -17.32 -7.72
CA ALA A 151 -11.91 -18.31 -7.03
C ALA A 151 -10.41 -17.95 -6.98
N GLY A 152 -9.85 -17.45 -8.09
CA GLY A 152 -8.45 -17.03 -8.07
C GLY A 152 -8.19 -15.76 -7.27
N TYR A 153 -9.11 -14.80 -7.26
CA TYR A 153 -9.07 -13.63 -6.39
C TYR A 153 -9.06 -14.05 -4.92
N ALA A 154 -10.02 -14.86 -4.51
CA ALA A 154 -10.16 -15.32 -3.13
C ALA A 154 -8.96 -16.15 -2.67
N GLN A 155 -8.49 -17.09 -3.49
CA GLN A 155 -7.36 -17.95 -3.16
C GLN A 155 -6.06 -17.17 -3.08
N LEU A 156 -5.82 -16.19 -3.97
CA LEU A 156 -4.64 -15.34 -3.87
C LEU A 156 -4.68 -14.47 -2.62
N PHE A 157 -5.81 -13.84 -2.32
CA PHE A 157 -5.95 -13.03 -1.11
C PHE A 157 -5.66 -13.84 0.16
N SER A 158 -6.28 -15.03 0.31
CA SER A 158 -6.05 -15.88 1.48
C SER A 158 -4.59 -16.36 1.58
N LEU A 159 -3.95 -16.67 0.44
CA LEU A 159 -2.54 -17.04 0.38
C LEU A 159 -1.64 -15.90 0.91
N LEU A 160 -1.85 -14.70 0.44
CA LEU A 160 -1.05 -13.53 0.83
C LEU A 160 -1.24 -13.18 2.32
N CYS A 161 -2.48 -13.16 2.81
CA CYS A 161 -2.78 -12.90 4.21
C CYS A 161 -2.17 -13.95 5.13
N ASN A 162 -2.39 -15.25 4.85
CA ASN A 162 -1.86 -16.33 5.68
C ASN A 162 -0.33 -16.35 5.69
N ALA A 163 0.32 -16.10 4.55
CA ALA A 163 1.78 -15.99 4.47
C ALA A 163 2.33 -14.76 5.23
N ALA A 164 1.54 -13.70 5.39
CA ALA A 164 1.88 -12.55 6.20
C ALA A 164 1.51 -12.69 7.70
N GLY A 165 1.06 -13.88 8.12
CA GLY A 165 0.71 -14.19 9.50
C GLY A 165 -0.70 -13.77 9.92
N ILE A 166 -1.57 -13.44 8.96
CA ILE A 166 -2.95 -13.03 9.19
C ILE A 166 -3.87 -14.18 8.79
N SER A 167 -4.74 -14.64 9.70
CA SER A 167 -5.67 -15.71 9.40
C SER A 167 -6.72 -15.26 8.37
N ALA A 168 -6.76 -15.94 7.24
CA ALA A 168 -7.76 -15.73 6.21
C ALA A 168 -8.22 -17.08 5.65
N ILE A 169 -9.50 -17.17 5.30
CA ILE A 169 -10.13 -18.34 4.70
C ILE A 169 -10.86 -17.97 3.42
N CYS A 170 -11.01 -18.93 2.51
CA CYS A 170 -11.93 -18.83 1.39
C CYS A 170 -13.30 -19.35 1.80
N VAL A 171 -14.35 -18.67 1.36
CA VAL A 171 -15.76 -19.02 1.57
C VAL A 171 -16.45 -19.06 0.23
N THR A 172 -17.36 -20.02 0.04
CA THR A 172 -18.04 -20.23 -1.23
C THR A 172 -19.57 -20.22 -1.11
N SER A 173 -20.20 -19.76 -2.17
CA SER A 173 -21.57 -20.05 -2.53
C SER A 173 -21.59 -20.94 -3.79
N PRO A 174 -22.75 -21.40 -4.26
CA PRO A 174 -22.82 -22.15 -5.52
C PRO A 174 -22.28 -21.41 -6.75
N TYR A 175 -22.13 -20.08 -6.68
CA TYR A 175 -21.81 -19.25 -7.84
C TYR A 175 -20.67 -18.25 -7.60
N HIS A 176 -20.11 -18.18 -6.36
CA HIS A 176 -19.13 -17.18 -6.01
C HIS A 176 -18.16 -17.67 -4.93
N GLU A 177 -16.96 -17.09 -4.90
CA GLU A 177 -15.94 -17.34 -3.89
C GLU A 177 -15.36 -16.01 -3.41
N TRP A 178 -15.26 -15.84 -2.08
CA TRP A 178 -14.72 -14.66 -1.41
C TRP A 178 -13.94 -15.05 -0.15
N ASN A 179 -13.61 -14.12 0.70
CA ASN A 179 -12.79 -14.38 1.88
C ASN A 179 -13.44 -13.90 3.19
N GLU A 180 -13.02 -14.52 4.27
CA GLU A 180 -13.11 -13.98 5.61
C GLU A 180 -11.71 -13.87 6.20
N VAL A 181 -11.43 -12.77 6.88
CA VAL A 181 -10.13 -12.42 7.45
C VAL A 181 -10.27 -12.05 8.91
N LYS A 182 -9.28 -12.46 9.72
CA LYS A 182 -9.26 -12.15 11.15
C LYS A 182 -8.46 -10.86 11.41
N LEU A 183 -9.10 -9.88 12.05
CA LEU A 183 -8.50 -8.62 12.46
C LEU A 183 -9.00 -8.25 13.86
N ASP A 184 -8.10 -7.85 14.78
CA ASP A 184 -8.43 -7.46 16.15
C ASP A 184 -9.33 -8.48 16.89
N ASN A 185 -9.04 -9.78 16.70
CA ASN A 185 -9.78 -10.93 17.25
C ASN A 185 -11.21 -11.14 16.72
N ASN A 186 -11.65 -10.37 15.75
CA ASN A 186 -12.92 -10.56 15.05
C ASN A 186 -12.69 -11.01 13.61
N TRP A 187 -13.73 -11.56 12.99
CA TRP A 187 -13.71 -11.94 11.59
C TRP A 187 -14.55 -10.98 10.75
N TYR A 188 -14.09 -10.74 9.53
CA TYR A 188 -14.69 -9.80 8.58
C TYR A 188 -14.67 -10.37 7.17
N VAL A 189 -15.69 -10.08 6.41
CA VAL A 189 -15.78 -10.42 5.00
C VAL A 189 -14.88 -9.50 4.18
N VAL A 190 -14.18 -10.07 3.19
CA VAL A 190 -13.46 -9.34 2.14
C VAL A 190 -13.77 -9.99 0.79
N ASP A 191 -14.19 -9.19 -0.18
CA ASP A 191 -14.42 -9.65 -1.53
C ASP A 191 -13.68 -8.76 -2.54
N CYS A 192 -12.48 -9.19 -2.89
CA CYS A 192 -11.65 -8.49 -3.87
C CYS A 192 -12.26 -8.50 -5.28
N THR A 193 -13.07 -9.52 -5.63
CA THR A 193 -13.71 -9.60 -6.94
C THR A 193 -14.74 -8.49 -7.14
N TRP A 194 -15.56 -8.25 -6.12
CA TRP A 194 -16.62 -7.22 -6.18
C TRP A 194 -16.10 -5.82 -5.86
N ASP A 195 -14.93 -5.70 -5.26
CA ASP A 195 -14.24 -4.43 -5.08
C ASP A 195 -13.40 -4.04 -6.30
N ASP A 196 -13.04 -4.97 -7.20
CA ASP A 196 -12.38 -4.67 -8.46
C ASP A 196 -13.34 -4.01 -9.47
N SER A 197 -12.91 -2.91 -10.08
CA SER A 197 -13.79 -2.12 -10.96
C SER A 197 -13.76 -2.54 -12.43
N ASP A 198 -13.00 -3.57 -12.81
CA ASP A 198 -12.76 -4.01 -14.21
C ASP A 198 -12.26 -2.91 -15.16
N SER A 199 -12.03 -1.69 -14.68
CA SER A 199 -11.59 -0.56 -15.49
C SER A 199 -10.49 0.25 -14.80
N ASP A 200 -9.51 0.65 -15.57
CA ASP A 200 -8.50 1.68 -15.26
C ASP A 200 -7.61 1.48 -13.99
N ASN A 201 -7.38 0.24 -13.55
CA ASN A 201 -6.62 -0.07 -12.33
C ASN A 201 -7.14 0.68 -11.09
N SER A 202 -8.45 0.83 -10.98
CA SER A 202 -9.12 1.34 -9.79
C SER A 202 -9.95 0.25 -9.12
N TRP A 203 -10.14 0.34 -7.82
CA TRP A 203 -10.96 -0.55 -7.03
C TRP A 203 -11.64 0.19 -5.90
N TYR A 204 -12.63 -0.48 -5.29
CA TYR A 204 -13.42 0.04 -4.19
C TYR A 204 -13.09 -0.70 -2.89
N TYR A 205 -13.73 -0.31 -1.79
CA TYR A 205 -13.70 -0.99 -0.50
C TYR A 205 -15.11 -1.22 0.03
N ASN A 206 -16.04 -1.46 -0.89
CA ASN A 206 -17.45 -1.70 -0.55
C ASN A 206 -17.66 -3.04 0.15
N TYR A 207 -16.78 -4.01 -0.17
CA TYR A 207 -16.78 -5.37 0.37
C TYR A 207 -15.53 -5.66 1.23
N PHE A 208 -14.82 -4.63 1.66
CA PHE A 208 -13.61 -4.74 2.47
C PHE A 208 -13.91 -4.65 3.95
N CYS A 209 -13.58 -5.71 4.74
CA CYS A 209 -13.79 -5.83 6.18
C CYS A 209 -15.24 -5.57 6.62
N LYS A 210 -16.19 -6.21 5.95
CA LYS A 210 -17.64 -6.10 6.19
C LYS A 210 -18.18 -7.20 7.09
N SER A 211 -19.41 -7.00 7.55
CA SER A 211 -20.21 -8.03 8.26
C SER A 211 -21.04 -8.88 7.29
N ASP A 212 -21.44 -10.06 7.75
CA ASP A 212 -22.41 -10.91 7.05
C ASP A 212 -23.72 -10.15 6.73
N ALA A 213 -24.14 -9.29 7.64
CA ALA A 213 -25.37 -8.51 7.47
C ALA A 213 -25.24 -7.45 6.38
N THR A 214 -24.05 -6.84 6.24
CA THR A 214 -23.83 -5.79 5.23
C THR A 214 -23.74 -6.35 3.82
N ILE A 215 -23.16 -7.56 3.66
CA ILE A 215 -22.99 -8.20 2.35
C ILE A 215 -24.08 -9.21 1.98
N ASN A 216 -25.16 -9.27 2.75
CA ASN A 216 -26.26 -10.25 2.56
C ASN A 216 -27.07 -9.98 1.28
N GLU A 217 -26.37 -9.92 0.14
CA GLU A 217 -26.95 -9.68 -1.18
C GLU A 217 -26.45 -10.72 -2.19
N GLY A 218 -27.35 -11.19 -3.02
CA GLY A 218 -27.03 -11.93 -4.23
C GLY A 218 -26.24 -13.21 -4.01
N TYR A 219 -25.00 -13.26 -4.49
CA TYR A 219 -24.20 -14.50 -4.54
C TYR A 219 -23.45 -14.84 -3.25
N HIS A 220 -23.61 -14.08 -2.15
CA HIS A 220 -22.94 -14.35 -0.87
C HIS A 220 -23.70 -15.32 0.06
N GLU A 221 -24.68 -16.04 -0.44
CA GLU A 221 -25.35 -17.09 0.32
C GLU A 221 -24.43 -18.29 0.51
N VAL A 222 -23.89 -18.44 1.72
CA VAL A 222 -22.88 -19.46 2.07
C VAL A 222 -23.45 -20.87 1.91
N GLU A 223 -22.67 -21.78 1.32
CA GLU A 223 -23.02 -23.19 1.25
C GLU A 223 -23.19 -23.81 2.64
N SER A 224 -24.24 -24.62 2.78
CA SER A 224 -24.71 -25.09 4.09
C SER A 224 -23.66 -25.86 4.90
N TYR A 225 -22.81 -26.64 4.26
CA TYR A 225 -21.75 -27.41 4.92
C TYR A 225 -20.60 -26.51 5.43
N LEU A 226 -20.33 -25.38 4.75
CA LEU A 226 -19.33 -24.42 5.21
C LEU A 226 -19.81 -23.60 6.41
N SER A 227 -21.10 -23.38 6.55
CA SER A 227 -21.66 -22.60 7.66
C SER A 227 -21.33 -23.17 9.06
N ALA A 228 -20.99 -24.45 9.16
CA ALA A 228 -20.54 -25.07 10.40
C ALA A 228 -19.06 -24.82 10.73
N TYR A 229 -18.25 -24.46 9.73
CA TYR A 229 -16.79 -24.33 9.85
C TYR A 229 -16.30 -22.88 9.74
N ARG A 230 -17.12 -21.97 9.20
CA ARG A 230 -16.76 -20.58 9.07
C ARG A 230 -17.04 -19.78 10.34
N PRO A 231 -16.22 -18.80 10.70
CA PRO A 231 -16.52 -17.87 11.77
C PRO A 231 -17.65 -16.90 11.35
N ALA A 232 -18.33 -16.32 12.34
CA ALA A 232 -19.34 -15.30 12.09
C ALA A 232 -18.70 -13.91 11.96
N CYS A 233 -19.08 -13.15 10.95
CA CYS A 233 -18.68 -11.77 10.73
C CYS A 233 -19.79 -10.83 11.23
N ASN A 234 -19.73 -10.48 12.52
CA ASN A 234 -20.88 -9.88 13.25
C ASN A 234 -21.04 -8.36 13.01
N SER A 235 -19.98 -7.66 12.58
CA SER A 235 -20.00 -6.21 12.41
C SER A 235 -19.02 -5.79 11.31
N ASP A 236 -19.26 -4.64 10.72
CA ASP A 236 -18.25 -3.99 9.88
C ASP A 236 -17.07 -3.53 10.73
N TYR A 237 -15.88 -3.53 10.15
CA TYR A 237 -14.68 -3.11 10.86
C TYR A 237 -14.71 -1.61 11.14
N ILE A 238 -14.52 -1.25 12.40
CA ILE A 238 -14.25 0.10 12.86
C ILE A 238 -13.09 0.02 13.84
N GLY A 239 -11.88 0.26 13.37
CA GLY A 239 -10.67 0.15 14.17
C GLY A 239 -10.40 1.41 14.98
N LYS A 240 -10.48 1.33 16.33
CA LYS A 240 -10.05 2.43 17.19
C LYS A 240 -8.54 2.57 17.14
N VAL A 241 -8.06 3.72 16.62
CA VAL A 241 -6.64 4.02 16.47
C VAL A 241 -6.08 4.66 17.76
N SER A 242 -6.77 5.70 18.26
CA SER A 242 -6.34 6.46 19.45
C SER A 242 -7.51 7.17 20.12
N SER A 243 -7.23 7.75 21.29
CA SER A 243 -8.10 8.72 21.94
C SER A 243 -7.24 9.78 22.62
N TYR A 244 -7.60 11.05 22.47
CA TYR A 244 -6.91 12.15 23.11
C TYR A 244 -7.89 13.27 23.45
N ASN A 245 -7.87 13.72 24.71
CA ASN A 245 -8.71 14.81 25.21
C ASN A 245 -10.20 14.70 24.83
N GLY A 246 -10.79 13.50 25.02
CA GLY A 246 -12.22 13.25 24.72
C GLY A 246 -12.54 13.06 23.25
N ILE A 247 -11.57 13.17 22.34
CA ILE A 247 -11.72 12.85 20.94
C ILE A 247 -11.24 11.42 20.71
N SER A 248 -12.07 10.61 20.04
CA SER A 248 -11.71 9.24 19.62
C SER A 248 -11.46 9.22 18.11
N PHE A 249 -10.40 8.52 17.72
CA PHE A 249 -10.00 8.36 16.32
C PHE A 249 -10.21 6.91 15.92
N TYR A 250 -10.92 6.71 14.81
CA TYR A 250 -11.21 5.41 14.25
C TYR A 250 -10.74 5.36 12.80
N ARG A 251 -10.16 4.23 12.42
CA ARG A 251 -9.90 3.90 11.04
C ARG A 251 -11.10 3.17 10.49
N GLU A 252 -11.71 3.72 9.47
CA GLU A 252 -12.86 3.12 8.81
C GLU A 252 -12.45 2.24 7.63
N VAL A 253 -13.40 1.54 7.05
CA VAL A 253 -13.20 0.56 5.98
C VAL A 253 -12.56 1.15 4.71
N ASP A 254 -12.74 2.44 4.45
CA ASP A 254 -12.07 3.17 3.36
C ASP A 254 -10.58 3.48 3.65
N GLY A 255 -10.08 3.06 4.81
CA GLY A 255 -8.70 3.29 5.25
C GLY A 255 -8.44 4.66 5.85
N ASN A 256 -9.40 5.58 5.80
CA ASN A 256 -9.23 6.91 6.37
C ASN A 256 -9.49 6.93 7.88
N ILE A 257 -8.75 7.79 8.58
CA ILE A 257 -9.03 8.09 9.97
C ILE A 257 -10.17 9.08 10.04
N ARG A 258 -11.15 8.83 10.90
CA ARG A 258 -12.20 9.79 11.26
C ARG A 258 -12.17 10.03 12.76
N SER A 259 -12.57 11.22 13.18
CA SER A 259 -12.56 11.63 14.58
C SER A 259 -13.97 11.90 15.09
N TYR A 260 -14.22 11.49 16.33
CA TYR A 260 -15.52 11.62 16.97
C TYR A 260 -15.36 12.26 18.34
N ASP A 261 -16.31 13.13 18.70
CA ASP A 261 -16.35 13.75 20.02
C ASP A 261 -16.80 12.77 21.12
N GLU A 262 -16.83 13.22 22.37
CA GLU A 262 -17.24 12.41 23.54
C GLU A 262 -18.67 11.87 23.43
N LYS A 263 -19.51 12.46 22.59
CA LYS A 263 -20.90 12.04 22.34
C LYS A 263 -21.02 11.11 21.15
N GLY A 264 -19.88 10.73 20.53
CA GLY A 264 -19.85 9.91 19.32
C GLY A 264 -20.25 10.64 18.04
N LYS A 265 -20.25 11.98 18.03
CA LYS A 265 -20.55 12.76 16.84
C LYS A 265 -19.28 12.95 16.00
N LEU A 266 -19.39 12.69 14.69
CA LEU A 266 -18.33 12.92 13.71
C LEU A 266 -17.87 14.40 13.73
N ILE A 267 -16.56 14.60 13.83
CA ILE A 267 -15.93 15.93 13.77
C ILE A 267 -15.60 16.23 12.32
N THR A 268 -16.07 17.40 11.85
CA THR A 268 -15.87 17.87 10.47
C THR A 268 -15.43 19.34 10.46
N ASN A 269 -14.73 19.76 9.38
CA ASN A 269 -14.28 21.15 9.14
C ASN A 269 -13.49 21.72 10.35
N LYS A 270 -12.64 20.91 10.95
CA LYS A 270 -11.94 21.27 12.18
C LYS A 270 -10.58 20.58 12.29
N PHE A 271 -9.62 21.26 12.92
CA PHE A 271 -8.38 20.64 13.38
C PHE A 271 -8.64 19.75 14.59
N VAL A 272 -7.98 18.61 14.60
CA VAL A 272 -7.97 17.66 15.71
C VAL A 272 -6.55 17.15 15.95
N PHE A 273 -6.20 16.87 17.20
CA PHE A 273 -4.92 16.34 17.61
C PHE A 273 -5.14 14.97 18.27
N ASP A 274 -4.39 13.96 17.84
CA ASP A 274 -4.56 12.58 18.32
C ASP A 274 -3.60 12.20 19.46
N GLY A 275 -2.79 13.15 19.92
CA GLY A 275 -1.73 12.98 20.88
C GLY A 275 -0.33 12.93 20.26
N SER A 276 -0.25 12.77 18.93
CA SER A 276 1.00 12.73 18.15
C SER A 276 0.97 13.66 16.95
N TYR A 277 -0.15 13.70 16.24
CA TYR A 277 -0.31 14.44 14.98
C TYR A 277 -1.56 15.31 14.97
N THR A 278 -1.48 16.43 14.27
CA THR A 278 -2.61 17.31 13.97
C THR A 278 -3.16 17.01 12.59
N TYR A 279 -4.48 16.86 12.46
CA TYR A 279 -5.21 16.64 11.22
C TYR A 279 -6.22 17.78 11.01
N TYR A 280 -6.51 18.12 9.75
CA TYR A 280 -7.70 18.88 9.40
C TYR A 280 -8.76 17.97 8.83
N MET A 281 -9.85 17.75 9.58
CA MET A 281 -10.98 16.93 9.14
C MET A 281 -11.88 17.74 8.21
N GLN A 282 -12.09 17.23 6.99
CA GLN A 282 -12.90 17.86 5.95
C GLN A 282 -14.41 17.74 6.24
N ALA A 283 -15.26 18.26 5.35
CA ALA A 283 -16.71 18.24 5.53
C ALA A 283 -17.32 16.83 5.59
N ASP A 284 -16.67 15.86 4.94
CA ASP A 284 -17.05 14.44 4.96
C ASP A 284 -16.42 13.66 6.13
N GLY A 285 -15.65 14.33 6.99
CA GLY A 285 -14.95 13.73 8.12
C GLY A 285 -13.63 13.06 7.77
N THR A 286 -13.19 13.07 6.52
CA THR A 286 -11.87 12.54 6.13
C THR A 286 -10.76 13.57 6.40
N PRO A 287 -9.52 13.15 6.70
CA PRO A 287 -8.40 14.09 6.82
C PRO A 287 -8.03 14.66 5.46
N MET A 288 -7.73 15.94 5.41
CA MET A 288 -7.13 16.57 4.24
C MET A 288 -5.70 16.04 4.07
N LYS A 289 -5.30 15.65 2.84
CA LYS A 289 -3.99 15.05 2.53
C LYS A 289 -3.33 15.74 1.35
N ASP A 290 -1.98 15.72 1.35
CA ASP A 290 -1.11 16.29 0.32
C ASP A 290 -1.61 17.65 -0.19
N ARG A 291 -1.79 18.61 0.71
CA ARG A 291 -2.39 19.87 0.34
C ARG A 291 -1.79 21.07 1.07
N LEU A 292 -1.27 22.02 0.29
CA LEU A 292 -1.07 23.40 0.73
C LEU A 292 -2.42 24.11 0.76
N THR A 293 -2.79 24.67 1.90
CA THR A 293 -4.08 25.37 2.09
C THR A 293 -3.94 26.52 3.06
N TYR A 294 -4.91 27.42 3.06
CA TYR A 294 -4.98 28.44 4.08
C TYR A 294 -5.38 27.83 5.42
N HIS A 295 -4.68 28.23 6.47
CA HIS A 295 -5.12 28.05 7.84
C HIS A 295 -6.48 28.79 8.02
N PRO A 296 -7.37 28.36 8.94
CA PRO A 296 -8.67 29.01 9.17
C PRO A 296 -8.62 30.49 9.55
N ASP A 297 -7.44 31.03 9.93
CA ASP A 297 -7.25 32.48 10.15
C ASP A 297 -7.33 33.31 8.85
N GLY A 298 -7.24 32.63 7.68
CA GLY A 298 -7.32 33.26 6.37
C GLY A 298 -6.04 33.97 5.91
N GLU A 299 -4.97 33.95 6.71
CA GLU A 299 -3.72 34.68 6.43
C GLU A 299 -2.57 33.73 6.15
N HIS A 300 -2.42 32.65 6.95
CA HIS A 300 -1.28 31.76 6.89
C HIS A 300 -1.55 30.54 6.01
N ILE A 301 -0.52 30.04 5.38
CA ILE A 301 -0.57 28.81 4.59
C ILE A 301 0.11 27.69 5.38
N ILE A 302 -0.55 26.55 5.45
CA ILE A 302 -0.12 25.32 6.09
C ILE A 302 -0.06 24.17 5.07
N TYR A 303 0.55 23.06 5.45
CA TYR A 303 0.56 21.85 4.64
C TYR A 303 0.14 20.63 5.47
N LEU A 304 -0.81 19.89 4.93
CA LEU A 304 -1.15 18.54 5.37
C LEU A 304 -0.40 17.57 4.45
N ASP A 305 0.39 16.67 5.03
CA ASP A 305 1.19 15.71 4.26
C ASP A 305 0.34 14.59 3.61
N THR A 306 0.98 13.61 2.99
CA THR A 306 0.30 12.50 2.33
C THR A 306 -0.48 11.61 3.29
N GLU A 307 -0.14 11.62 4.58
CA GLU A 307 -0.87 10.91 5.64
C GLU A 307 -1.96 11.79 6.31
N GLY A 308 -1.98 13.07 5.99
CA GLY A 308 -2.91 14.06 6.55
C GLY A 308 -2.39 14.75 7.80
N HIS A 309 -1.09 14.60 8.13
CA HIS A 309 -0.48 15.26 9.27
C HIS A 309 -0.08 16.69 8.90
N GLU A 310 -0.41 17.63 9.76
CA GLU A 310 0.09 19.00 9.64
C GLU A 310 1.59 19.05 9.92
N VAL A 311 2.34 19.72 9.07
CA VAL A 311 3.80 19.80 9.14
C VAL A 311 4.23 21.02 9.98
N PHE A 312 5.08 20.77 10.98
CA PHE A 312 5.62 21.80 11.88
C PHE A 312 7.15 21.75 11.89
N ASN A 313 7.76 22.93 11.97
CA ASN A 313 9.18 23.14 12.23
C ASN A 313 10.11 22.24 11.40
N ASN A 314 9.80 22.09 10.10
CA ASN A 314 10.50 21.17 9.22
C ASN A 314 10.46 21.60 7.75
N PHE A 315 11.48 21.13 7.00
CA PHE A 315 11.42 21.08 5.55
C PHE A 315 10.53 19.91 5.11
N GLN A 316 9.66 20.18 4.16
CA GLN A 316 8.77 19.17 3.59
C GLN A 316 8.71 19.29 2.07
N TYR A 317 9.00 18.20 1.37
CA TYR A 317 8.64 18.09 -0.05
C TYR A 317 7.12 17.93 -0.16
N CYS A 318 6.49 18.79 -0.94
CA CYS A 318 5.05 18.80 -1.14
C CYS A 318 4.73 18.31 -2.56
N PRO A 319 4.34 17.03 -2.75
CA PRO A 319 4.07 16.45 -4.07
C PRO A 319 3.05 17.24 -4.88
N SER A 320 1.99 17.74 -4.26
CA SER A 320 0.93 18.53 -4.90
C SER A 320 1.41 19.80 -5.60
N VAL A 321 2.57 20.35 -5.20
CA VAL A 321 3.18 21.53 -5.85
C VAL A 321 4.55 21.25 -6.47
N GLY A 322 5.15 20.07 -6.18
CA GLY A 322 6.37 19.60 -6.79
C GLY A 322 7.67 20.24 -6.29
N TYR A 323 7.66 20.84 -5.07
CA TYR A 323 8.85 21.43 -4.48
C TYR A 323 8.86 21.36 -2.94
N THR A 324 10.03 21.63 -2.34
CA THR A 324 10.23 21.65 -0.90
C THR A 324 9.89 23.01 -0.33
N CYS A 325 9.12 23.02 0.76
CA CYS A 325 8.80 24.19 1.60
C CYS A 325 9.42 24.03 2.98
N TYR A 326 9.45 25.11 3.76
CA TYR A 326 9.72 25.08 5.19
C TYR A 326 8.53 25.63 5.96
N PHE A 327 8.15 24.94 7.03
CA PHE A 327 7.06 25.31 7.93
C PHE A 327 7.63 25.60 9.31
N ASP A 328 7.17 26.66 9.95
CA ASP A 328 7.61 27.06 11.29
C ASP A 328 7.00 26.23 12.41
N SER A 329 7.24 26.63 13.66
CA SER A 329 6.70 25.95 14.84
C SER A 329 5.18 26.05 14.99
N GLN A 330 4.54 26.90 14.21
CA GLN A 330 3.08 27.06 14.13
C GLN A 330 2.49 26.38 12.89
N GLY A 331 3.31 25.74 12.08
CA GLY A 331 2.91 25.10 10.81
C GLY A 331 2.81 26.07 9.64
N TYR A 332 3.24 27.33 9.79
CA TYR A 332 3.11 28.33 8.75
C TYR A 332 4.29 28.29 7.77
N ILE A 333 3.94 28.37 6.48
CA ILE A 333 4.96 28.34 5.42
C ILE A 333 5.80 29.61 5.42
N TYR A 334 7.11 29.48 5.29
CA TYR A 334 7.99 30.62 5.06
C TYR A 334 7.96 31.06 3.60
N LYS A 335 7.83 32.37 3.39
CA LYS A 335 7.86 33.02 2.07
C LYS A 335 8.79 34.23 2.10
N ASP A 336 9.54 34.43 1.01
CA ASP A 336 10.50 35.53 0.86
C ASP A 336 11.43 35.67 2.07
N GLN A 337 11.87 34.52 2.60
CA GLN A 337 12.56 34.48 3.86
C GLN A 337 13.84 33.65 3.80
N ILE A 338 14.93 34.22 4.34
CA ILE A 338 16.15 33.49 4.68
C ILE A 338 15.89 32.78 6.01
N THR A 339 16.12 31.48 6.06
CA THR A 339 16.01 30.70 7.29
C THR A 339 17.29 29.98 7.63
N PHE A 340 17.49 29.73 8.93
CA PHE A 340 18.66 29.06 9.48
C PHE A 340 18.22 27.77 10.14
N VAL A 341 18.77 26.63 9.70
CA VAL A 341 18.51 25.33 10.31
C VAL A 341 19.85 24.72 10.68
N GLY A 342 20.13 24.67 11.97
CA GLY A 342 21.48 24.38 12.46
C GLY A 342 22.46 25.47 12.02
N ASP A 343 23.56 25.06 11.41
CA ASP A 343 24.62 25.92 10.83
C ASP A 343 24.38 26.23 9.33
N LYS A 344 23.28 25.81 8.76
CA LYS A 344 22.96 25.96 7.34
C LYS A 344 21.96 27.06 7.08
N VAL A 345 22.12 27.75 5.96
CA VAL A 345 21.28 28.85 5.50
C VAL A 345 20.51 28.43 4.27
N PHE A 346 19.23 28.79 4.22
CA PHE A 346 18.31 28.48 3.12
C PHE A 346 17.49 29.72 2.75
N TYR A 347 16.93 29.74 1.54
CA TYR A 347 15.97 30.77 1.14
C TYR A 347 14.70 30.15 0.58
N LEU A 348 13.59 30.58 1.13
CA LEU A 348 12.23 30.26 0.66
C LEU A 348 11.72 31.46 -0.14
N ASN A 349 11.41 31.27 -1.42
CA ASN A 349 10.99 32.37 -2.30
C ASN A 349 9.52 32.78 -2.08
N ALA A 350 8.98 33.68 -2.92
CA ALA A 350 7.63 34.22 -2.80
C ALA A 350 6.52 33.15 -2.82
N ASN A 351 6.78 31.99 -3.42
CA ASN A 351 5.86 30.85 -3.44
C ASN A 351 6.09 29.87 -2.27
N GLY A 352 7.04 30.16 -1.38
CA GLY A 352 7.46 29.25 -0.32
C GLY A 352 8.36 28.11 -0.80
N LYS A 353 8.76 28.10 -2.08
CA LYS A 353 9.68 27.13 -2.63
C LYS A 353 11.10 27.38 -2.13
N MET A 354 11.76 26.35 -1.61
CA MET A 354 13.17 26.37 -1.29
C MET A 354 14.00 26.49 -2.59
N GLU A 355 14.84 27.52 -2.68
CA GLU A 355 15.82 27.65 -3.77
C GLU A 355 16.88 26.55 -3.64
N ASN A 356 17.14 25.83 -4.72
CA ASN A 356 18.05 24.67 -4.74
C ASN A 356 18.84 24.49 -6.04
N SER A 357 18.90 25.53 -6.86
CA SER A 357 19.62 25.42 -8.14
C SER A 357 20.28 26.72 -8.57
N GLY A 358 21.53 26.88 -8.18
CA GLY A 358 22.42 27.89 -8.73
C GLY A 358 22.11 29.31 -8.28
N TRP A 359 22.38 30.25 -9.16
CA TRP A 359 22.24 31.70 -8.94
C TRP A 359 20.77 32.11 -8.97
N PHE A 360 20.35 32.86 -7.95
CA PHE A 360 18.99 33.38 -7.85
C PHE A 360 18.97 34.81 -7.33
N ARG A 361 17.81 35.48 -7.44
CA ARG A 361 17.58 36.85 -6.97
C ARG A 361 16.60 36.81 -5.79
N PHE A 362 16.94 37.46 -4.70
CA PHE A 362 16.04 37.63 -3.55
C PHE A 362 14.83 38.50 -3.91
N ALA A 363 13.73 38.34 -3.15
CA ALA A 363 12.46 39.04 -3.36
C ALA A 363 12.59 40.58 -3.32
N ASN A 364 13.59 41.10 -2.62
CA ASN A 364 13.84 42.55 -2.62
C ASN A 364 14.23 43.12 -4.01
N GLY A 365 14.36 42.25 -5.00
CA GLY A 365 14.63 42.61 -6.39
C GLY A 365 16.01 43.19 -6.64
N ARG A 366 16.88 43.18 -5.66
CA ARG A 366 18.20 43.77 -5.71
C ARG A 366 19.33 42.76 -5.46
N ASP A 367 19.20 41.97 -4.40
CA ASP A 367 20.28 41.11 -3.93
C ASP A 367 20.22 39.74 -4.59
N PHE A 368 21.41 39.11 -4.72
CA PHE A 368 21.59 37.81 -5.33
C PHE A 368 22.18 36.82 -4.32
N GLY A 369 21.92 35.56 -4.50
CA GLY A 369 22.48 34.44 -3.78
C GLY A 369 22.75 33.25 -4.70
N TYR A 370 23.39 32.22 -4.14
CA TYR A 370 23.62 30.95 -4.81
C TYR A 370 23.17 29.81 -3.90
N ALA A 371 22.24 29.02 -4.39
CA ALA A 371 21.76 27.80 -3.71
C ALA A 371 22.42 26.56 -4.31
N ASN A 372 22.94 25.69 -3.44
CA ASN A 372 23.40 24.36 -3.80
C ASN A 372 22.19 23.44 -4.11
N THR A 373 22.44 22.27 -4.67
CA THR A 373 21.39 21.31 -5.03
C THR A 373 20.61 20.76 -3.82
N ASP A 374 21.22 20.80 -2.63
CA ASP A 374 20.60 20.44 -1.36
C ASP A 374 19.80 21.59 -0.71
N GLY A 375 19.74 22.75 -1.38
CA GLY A 375 19.06 23.97 -0.91
C GLY A 375 19.90 24.87 -0.02
N THR A 376 21.07 24.44 0.44
CA THR A 376 21.96 25.29 1.26
C THR A 376 22.50 26.45 0.43
N LEU A 377 22.53 27.65 1.02
CA LEU A 377 23.16 28.81 0.40
C LEU A 377 24.68 28.78 0.57
N LYS A 378 25.41 29.31 -0.41
CA LYS A 378 26.78 29.70 -0.22
C LYS A 378 26.86 30.91 0.72
N CYS A 379 27.67 30.80 1.77
CA CYS A 379 27.85 31.80 2.82
C CYS A 379 29.30 32.00 3.17
N ASP A 380 29.60 33.13 3.80
CA ASP A 380 30.87 33.45 4.47
C ASP A 380 32.13 33.17 3.62
N GLY A 381 32.11 33.60 2.34
CA GLY A 381 33.26 33.34 1.52
C GLY A 381 33.24 33.90 0.11
N PHE A 382 34.43 33.94 -0.48
CA PHE A 382 34.60 34.24 -1.90
C PHE A 382 34.21 33.04 -2.77
N SER A 383 33.56 33.32 -3.88
CA SER A 383 33.21 32.33 -4.91
C SER A 383 33.03 33.03 -6.25
N TYR A 384 32.46 32.35 -7.24
CA TYR A 384 32.24 32.90 -8.55
C TYR A 384 30.74 33.08 -8.83
N ASP A 385 30.42 34.16 -9.54
CA ASP A 385 29.09 34.33 -10.17
C ASP A 385 28.97 33.49 -11.47
N PRO A 386 27.79 33.45 -12.10
CA PRO A 386 27.59 32.69 -13.34
C PRO A 386 28.47 33.15 -14.55
N TRP A 387 29.05 34.34 -14.45
CA TRP A 387 29.93 34.91 -15.49
C TRP A 387 31.41 34.72 -15.20
N GLY A 388 31.72 33.95 -14.11
CA GLY A 388 33.11 33.67 -13.72
C GLY A 388 33.81 34.80 -12.99
N ARG A 389 33.12 35.81 -12.52
CA ARG A 389 33.68 36.92 -11.75
C ARG A 389 33.64 36.58 -10.26
N ILE A 390 34.62 37.05 -9.49
CA ILE A 390 34.71 36.83 -8.06
C ILE A 390 33.65 37.66 -7.34
N VAL A 391 32.91 37.04 -6.41
CA VAL A 391 31.94 37.64 -5.51
C VAL A 391 32.19 37.11 -4.08
N PHE A 392 31.73 37.86 -3.08
CA PHE A 392 31.72 37.43 -1.68
C PHE A 392 30.29 37.25 -1.19
N TYR A 393 30.01 36.10 -0.56
CA TYR A 393 28.71 35.83 0.08
C TYR A 393 28.80 36.17 1.57
N HIS A 394 27.87 36.97 2.06
CA HIS A 394 27.68 37.22 3.49
C HIS A 394 27.18 35.95 4.23
N TRP A 395 27.18 36.04 5.55
CA TRP A 395 26.69 34.99 6.45
C TRP A 395 25.21 34.59 6.19
N ASN A 396 24.44 35.45 5.57
CA ASN A 396 23.03 35.20 5.20
C ASN A 396 22.84 34.79 3.72
N GLY A 397 23.92 34.48 3.02
CA GLY A 397 23.93 34.05 1.62
C GLY A 397 23.77 35.15 0.58
N MET A 398 23.66 36.41 0.98
CA MET A 398 23.58 37.53 0.04
C MET A 398 24.96 37.90 -0.49
N VAL A 399 25.05 38.28 -1.75
CA VAL A 399 26.29 38.82 -2.37
C VAL A 399 26.58 40.19 -1.79
N ALA A 400 27.81 40.33 -1.31
CA ALA A 400 28.34 41.59 -0.74
C ALA A 400 28.46 42.66 -1.80
N ARG A 401 28.24 43.92 -1.40
CA ARG A 401 28.42 45.12 -2.24
C ARG A 401 29.16 46.22 -1.47
N GLY A 402 29.85 47.05 -2.21
CA GLY A 402 30.62 48.12 -1.63
C GLY A 402 31.84 47.62 -0.94
N LEU A 403 32.27 48.29 0.15
CA LEU A 403 33.49 47.98 0.85
C LEU A 403 33.25 46.95 1.97
N ILE A 404 33.95 45.83 1.95
CA ILE A 404 33.97 44.83 3.01
C ILE A 404 35.40 44.63 3.51
N THR A 405 35.61 44.10 4.72
CA THR A 405 36.93 43.88 5.30
C THR A 405 36.98 42.58 6.11
N ASP A 406 38.14 41.94 6.13
CA ASP A 406 38.52 40.84 7.01
C ASP A 406 39.34 41.30 8.26
N GLY A 407 39.48 42.61 8.42
CA GLY A 407 40.28 43.23 9.49
C GLY A 407 41.72 43.47 9.11
N VAL A 408 42.20 43.01 7.96
CA VAL A 408 43.54 43.22 7.42
C VAL A 408 43.48 43.94 6.08
N TYR A 409 42.59 43.49 5.22
CA TYR A 409 42.38 44.05 3.89
C TYR A 409 40.97 44.59 3.77
N TYR A 410 40.83 45.61 2.92
CA TYR A 410 39.55 46.09 2.41
C TYR A 410 39.35 45.56 0.99
N TYR A 411 38.17 44.98 0.73
CA TYR A 411 37.81 44.48 -0.58
C TYR A 411 36.72 45.34 -1.16
N ASN A 412 36.96 45.91 -2.34
CA ASN A 412 35.99 46.74 -3.03
C ASN A 412 35.12 45.85 -3.95
N MET A 413 33.86 45.75 -3.59
CA MET A 413 32.86 44.99 -4.35
C MET A 413 31.97 45.96 -5.14
N ASP A 414 31.64 45.68 -6.39
CA ASP A 414 30.79 46.52 -7.21
C ASP A 414 29.47 46.85 -6.50
N ALA A 415 29.06 48.12 -6.51
CA ALA A 415 27.85 48.56 -5.80
C ALA A 415 26.56 48.06 -6.45
N THR A 416 26.58 47.61 -7.70
CA THR A 416 25.40 47.17 -8.48
C THR A 416 25.23 45.67 -8.42
N ASP A 417 26.25 44.90 -8.71
CA ASP A 417 26.15 43.45 -8.87
C ASP A 417 27.09 42.65 -7.95
N GLY A 418 27.97 43.34 -7.16
CA GLY A 418 28.78 42.74 -6.14
C GLY A 418 30.06 42.03 -6.62
N HIS A 419 30.44 42.16 -7.90
CA HIS A 419 31.69 41.55 -8.34
C HIS A 419 32.92 42.29 -7.75
N TYR A 420 34.00 41.56 -7.53
CA TYR A 420 35.23 42.06 -6.95
C TYR A 420 35.95 43.00 -7.89
N LEU A 421 36.30 44.19 -7.44
CA LEU A 421 37.02 45.24 -8.17
C LEU A 421 38.48 45.39 -7.77
N GLY A 422 38.87 44.92 -6.58
CA GLY A 422 40.22 45.03 -6.07
C GLY A 422 40.28 45.12 -4.55
N SER A 423 41.48 45.04 -3.97
CA SER A 423 41.70 45.18 -2.51
C SER A 423 42.87 46.12 -2.20
N PHE A 424 42.84 46.68 -0.98
CA PHE A 424 43.89 47.51 -0.41
C PHE A 424 43.97 47.30 1.10
N GLN A 425 45.10 47.68 1.70
CA GLN A 425 45.30 47.72 3.14
C GLN A 425 44.98 49.08 3.72
#